data_aa25b7d1915c7994bdc7c83dda23388a
#
_entry.id   aa25b7d1915c7994bdc7c83dda23388a
#
_cell.length_a   1.000
_cell.length_b   1.000
_cell.length_c   1.000
_cell.angle_alpha   90.00
_cell.angle_beta   90.00
_cell.angle_gamma   90.00
#
_symmetry.space_group_name_H-M   'P 1'
#
loop_
_entity.id
_entity.type
_entity.pdbx_description
1 polymer ?
#
loop_
_entity_poly.entity_id
_entity_poly.type
_entity_poly.pdbx_seq_one_letter_code
_entity_poly.pdbx_strand_id
1 'polypeptide(L)'
;MRFARAAPAHKRPTLSVHLAELHGAIAATYASSKALIAAVTVEGLVTDFIKAKSEYSAGEISDFKKLIKELEAPKRVVSHLCQQVANLGTVNTSRRLKALVDSGIVDEGEVKIWNEGRHKLAHGKKSAGHEDVDRYLAAVTLVHAIVLSLLAYDGPYQSRSRQGIRQRRSVPLPKELLVN
;
A
#
# COMPACT_ATOMS: atom_id res chain seq x y z
N MET A 1 14.80 -20.27 13.04
CA MET A 1 14.21 -19.12 12.29
C MET A 1 14.65 -17.83 12.95
N ARG A 2 15.53 -17.05 12.32
CA ARG A 2 15.89 -15.70 12.82
C ARG A 2 14.93 -14.72 12.17
N PHE A 3 13.95 -14.24 12.92
CA PHE A 3 13.20 -13.06 12.52
C PHE A 3 14.19 -11.90 12.45
N ALA A 4 14.40 -11.35 11.27
CA ALA A 4 15.23 -10.18 11.09
C ALA A 4 14.66 -9.07 11.99
N ARG A 5 15.41 -8.70 13.03
CA ARG A 5 15.16 -7.48 13.80
C ARG A 5 15.42 -6.31 12.88
N ALA A 6 14.37 -5.87 12.18
CA ALA A 6 14.41 -4.63 11.46
C ALA A 6 14.15 -3.49 12.43
N ALA A 7 15.13 -2.64 12.55
CA ALA A 7 15.10 -1.26 12.98
C ALA A 7 15.17 -0.91 14.47
N PRO A 8 15.84 0.22 14.75
CA PRO A 8 16.04 0.76 16.10
C PRO A 8 14.76 1.28 16.71
N ALA A 9 14.76 1.35 18.01
CA ALA A 9 13.75 1.51 19.03
C ALA A 9 12.75 2.69 18.94
N HIS A 10 12.35 3.18 17.79
CA HIS A 10 11.31 4.17 17.64
C HIS A 10 10.07 3.56 16.98
N LYS A 11 9.24 2.89 17.81
CA LYS A 11 7.77 2.75 17.66
C LYS A 11 7.21 2.47 16.25
N ARG A 12 7.91 1.75 15.36
CA ARG A 12 7.27 1.21 14.17
C ARG A 12 6.47 -0.02 14.55
N PRO A 13 5.23 -0.15 14.07
CA PRO A 13 4.49 -1.38 14.26
C PRO A 13 5.32 -2.55 13.73
N THR A 14 5.34 -3.63 14.47
CA THR A 14 6.02 -4.85 14.04
C THR A 14 5.14 -5.60 13.04
N LEU A 15 5.72 -6.48 12.23
CA LEU A 15 4.95 -7.32 11.32
C LEU A 15 3.82 -8.06 12.05
N SER A 16 4.03 -8.43 13.31
CA SER A 16 3.02 -9.09 14.15
C SER A 16 1.79 -8.21 14.41
N VAL A 17 1.94 -6.90 14.50
CA VAL A 17 0.79 -5.98 14.66
C VAL A 17 -0.08 -6.02 13.42
N HIS A 18 0.50 -5.90 12.22
CA HIS A 18 -0.25 -5.98 10.97
C HIS A 18 -0.91 -7.35 10.75
N LEU A 19 -0.27 -8.42 11.17
CA LEU A 19 -0.88 -9.75 11.12
C LEU A 19 -2.04 -9.88 12.13
N ALA A 20 -1.95 -9.27 13.30
CA ALA A 20 -3.06 -9.22 14.26
C ALA A 20 -4.24 -8.41 13.71
N GLU A 21 -3.99 -7.30 13.03
CA GLU A 21 -5.04 -6.54 12.32
C GLU A 21 -5.75 -7.39 11.26
N LEU A 22 -4.99 -8.14 10.45
CA LEU A 22 -5.56 -9.06 9.47
C LEU A 22 -6.41 -10.16 10.12
N HIS A 23 -6.00 -10.69 11.27
CA HIS A 23 -6.82 -11.62 12.06
C HIS A 23 -8.12 -10.96 12.51
N GLY A 24 -8.09 -9.69 12.90
CA GLY A 24 -9.30 -8.91 13.19
C GLY A 24 -10.24 -8.82 11.98
N ALA A 25 -9.70 -8.68 10.77
CA ALA A 25 -10.50 -8.72 9.54
C ALA A 25 -11.21 -10.07 9.35
N ILE A 26 -10.54 -11.19 9.64
CA ILE A 26 -11.13 -12.53 9.52
C ILE A 26 -12.31 -12.68 10.49
N ALA A 27 -12.20 -12.15 11.71
CA ALA A 27 -13.21 -12.20 12.76
C ALA A 27 -14.41 -11.25 12.51
N ALA A 28 -14.28 -10.24 11.66
CA ALA A 28 -15.34 -9.29 11.38
C ALA A 28 -16.56 -9.97 10.72
N THR A 29 -17.76 -9.53 11.07
CA THR A 29 -19.01 -10.15 10.59
C THR A 29 -19.34 -9.75 9.15
N TYR A 30 -19.14 -8.48 8.81
CA TYR A 30 -19.53 -7.93 7.52
C TYR A 30 -18.37 -7.91 6.52
N ALA A 31 -18.67 -8.23 5.25
CA ALA A 31 -17.68 -8.23 4.16
C ALA A 31 -17.01 -6.87 3.97
N SER A 32 -17.75 -5.77 4.10
CA SER A 32 -17.23 -4.41 4.02
C SER A 32 -16.23 -4.10 5.15
N SER A 33 -16.52 -4.56 6.38
CA SER A 33 -15.59 -4.41 7.51
C SER A 33 -14.32 -5.23 7.29
N LYS A 34 -14.45 -6.47 6.81
CA LYS A 34 -13.30 -7.32 6.44
C LYS A 34 -12.43 -6.63 5.39
N ALA A 35 -13.05 -6.12 4.34
CA ALA A 35 -12.36 -5.45 3.25
C ALA A 35 -11.64 -4.17 3.72
N LEU A 36 -12.29 -3.37 4.58
CA LEU A 36 -11.69 -2.16 5.13
C LEU A 36 -10.48 -2.47 6.01
N ILE A 37 -10.60 -3.39 6.96
CA ILE A 37 -9.51 -3.75 7.86
C ILE A 37 -8.33 -4.32 7.05
N ALA A 38 -8.59 -5.22 6.11
CA ALA A 38 -7.55 -5.78 5.26
C ALA A 38 -6.88 -4.69 4.37
N ALA A 39 -7.65 -3.72 3.88
CA ALA A 39 -7.10 -2.60 3.10
C ALA A 39 -6.19 -1.70 3.93
N VAL A 40 -6.54 -1.42 5.19
CA VAL A 40 -5.70 -0.67 6.14
C VAL A 40 -4.42 -1.45 6.48
N THR A 41 -4.52 -2.77 6.63
CA THR A 41 -3.35 -3.63 6.85
C THR A 41 -2.36 -3.56 5.67
N VAL A 42 -2.84 -3.59 4.41
CA VAL A 42 -1.97 -3.38 3.23
C VAL A 42 -1.27 -2.03 3.32
N GLU A 43 -2.02 -0.96 3.62
CA GLU A 43 -1.47 0.40 3.73
C GLU A 43 -0.38 0.50 4.81
N GLY A 44 -0.61 -0.09 5.97
CA GLY A 44 0.35 -0.16 7.07
C GLY A 44 1.62 -0.90 6.64
N LEU A 45 1.48 -2.11 6.10
CA LEU A 45 2.62 -2.92 5.65
C LEU A 45 3.50 -2.20 4.63
N VAL A 46 2.91 -1.62 3.57
CA VAL A 46 3.72 -0.95 2.55
C VAL A 46 4.31 0.35 3.06
N THR A 47 3.66 1.03 4.01
CA THR A 47 4.19 2.25 4.61
C THR A 47 5.39 1.98 5.50
N ASP A 48 5.32 0.92 6.29
CA ASP A 48 6.34 0.61 7.29
C ASP A 48 7.54 -0.14 6.73
N PHE A 49 7.34 -0.98 5.71
CA PHE A 49 8.38 -1.89 5.24
C PHE A 49 8.86 -1.62 3.81
N ILE A 50 8.10 -0.90 2.98
CA ILE A 50 8.43 -0.74 1.56
C ILE A 50 8.88 0.67 1.26
N LYS A 51 10.07 0.81 0.67
CA LYS A 51 10.55 2.06 0.06
C LYS A 51 10.00 2.19 -1.35
N ALA A 52 9.80 3.43 -1.75
CA ALA A 52 9.67 3.77 -3.16
C ALA A 52 10.34 5.11 -3.41
N LYS A 53 10.75 5.35 -4.63
CA LYS A 53 11.30 6.64 -5.04
C LYS A 53 10.17 7.63 -5.28
N SER A 54 10.41 8.89 -4.91
CA SER A 54 9.56 9.98 -5.37
C SER A 54 9.69 10.10 -6.90
N GLU A 55 8.62 10.48 -7.56
CA GLU A 55 8.62 10.76 -9.00
C GLU A 55 9.44 12.01 -9.32
N TYR A 56 9.41 12.98 -8.40
CA TYR A 56 10.12 14.24 -8.53
C TYR A 56 11.21 14.36 -7.45
N SER A 57 12.35 14.86 -7.83
CA SER A 57 13.43 15.19 -6.92
C SER A 57 13.07 16.39 -6.04
N ALA A 58 13.76 16.55 -4.92
CA ALA A 58 13.59 17.72 -4.06
C ALA A 58 13.92 19.03 -4.80
N GLY A 59 14.86 18.99 -5.75
CA GLY A 59 15.22 20.14 -6.60
C GLY A 59 14.04 20.55 -7.48
N GLU A 60 13.47 19.61 -8.24
CA GLU A 60 12.31 19.87 -9.11
C GLU A 60 11.11 20.41 -8.31
N ILE A 61 10.83 19.84 -7.14
CA ILE A 61 9.77 20.34 -6.24
C ILE A 61 10.05 21.79 -5.79
N SER A 62 11.31 22.10 -5.49
CA SER A 62 11.72 23.47 -5.10
C SER A 62 11.51 24.44 -6.26
N ASP A 63 11.89 24.06 -7.46
CA ASP A 63 11.78 24.91 -8.65
C ASP A 63 10.33 25.12 -9.07
N PHE A 64 9.48 24.10 -9.03
CA PHE A 64 8.05 24.24 -9.21
C PHE A 64 7.42 25.23 -8.20
N LYS A 65 7.84 25.15 -6.93
CA LYS A 65 7.35 26.08 -5.90
C LYS A 65 7.79 27.51 -6.15
N LYS A 66 8.99 27.76 -6.71
CA LYS A 66 9.44 29.11 -7.09
C LYS A 66 8.56 29.65 -8.22
N LEU A 67 8.38 28.87 -9.30
CA LEU A 67 7.53 29.26 -10.43
C LEU A 67 6.09 29.59 -9.99
N ILE A 68 5.52 28.78 -9.08
CA ILE A 68 4.16 29.05 -8.57
C ILE A 68 4.09 30.36 -7.78
N LYS A 69 5.15 30.72 -7.02
CA LYS A 69 5.19 31.96 -6.26
C LYS A 69 5.29 33.21 -7.12
N GLU A 70 5.79 33.06 -8.36
CA GLU A 70 5.86 34.15 -9.35
C GLU A 70 4.53 34.38 -10.09
N LEU A 71 3.53 33.51 -9.89
CA LEU A 71 2.21 33.68 -10.51
C LEU A 71 1.48 34.89 -9.92
N GLU A 72 0.95 35.73 -10.78
CA GLU A 72 0.01 36.81 -10.44
C GLU A 72 -1.37 36.21 -10.05
N ALA A 73 -1.47 35.60 -8.89
CA ALA A 73 -2.68 34.96 -8.41
C ALA A 73 -2.93 35.28 -6.93
N PRO A 74 -4.19 35.16 -6.46
CA PRO A 74 -4.49 35.34 -5.04
C PRO A 74 -3.63 34.45 -4.14
N LYS A 75 -3.11 34.99 -3.04
CA LYS A 75 -2.22 34.26 -2.09
C LYS A 75 -2.74 32.89 -1.71
N ARG A 76 -4.07 32.74 -1.54
CA ARG A 76 -4.71 31.46 -1.20
C ARG A 76 -4.50 30.41 -2.30
N VAL A 77 -4.58 30.81 -3.58
CA VAL A 77 -4.36 29.92 -4.73
C VAL A 77 -2.90 29.50 -4.79
N VAL A 78 -1.97 30.46 -4.69
CA VAL A 78 -0.53 30.19 -4.65
C VAL A 78 -0.17 29.21 -3.53
N SER A 79 -0.68 29.45 -2.31
CA SER A 79 -0.46 28.55 -1.16
C SER A 79 -0.99 27.15 -1.42
N HIS A 80 -2.20 27.02 -1.98
CA HIS A 80 -2.79 25.74 -2.31
C HIS A 80 -1.96 24.97 -3.36
N LEU A 81 -1.55 25.65 -4.43
CA LEU A 81 -0.70 25.06 -5.47
C LEU A 81 0.66 24.62 -4.91
N CYS A 82 1.30 25.44 -4.08
CA CYS A 82 2.55 25.07 -3.42
C CYS A 82 2.39 23.80 -2.55
N GLN A 83 1.26 23.65 -1.86
CA GLN A 83 0.96 22.45 -1.09
C GLN A 83 0.75 21.22 -2.00
N GLN A 84 0.04 21.37 -3.12
CA GLN A 84 -0.14 20.28 -4.09
C GLN A 84 1.21 19.83 -4.67
N VAL A 85 2.07 20.77 -5.04
CA VAL A 85 3.43 20.45 -5.51
C VAL A 85 4.27 19.77 -4.42
N ALA A 86 4.16 20.18 -3.15
CA ALA A 86 4.83 19.49 -2.05
C ALA A 86 4.40 18.01 -1.96
N ASN A 87 3.11 17.73 -2.17
CA ASN A 87 2.57 16.38 -2.16
C ASN A 87 3.12 15.50 -3.31
N LEU A 88 3.52 16.08 -4.45
CA LEU A 88 4.17 15.34 -5.53
C LEU A 88 5.51 14.73 -5.11
N GLY A 89 6.22 15.36 -4.18
CA GLY A 89 7.47 14.85 -3.60
C GLY A 89 7.26 13.73 -2.57
N THR A 90 6.03 13.49 -2.11
CA THR A 90 5.76 12.48 -1.10
C THR A 90 5.56 11.09 -1.72
N VAL A 91 6.12 10.08 -1.05
CA VAL A 91 5.91 8.68 -1.43
C VAL A 91 4.66 8.18 -0.73
N ASN A 92 3.60 8.00 -1.50
CA ASN A 92 2.33 7.46 -1.03
C ASN A 92 2.24 5.93 -1.19
N THR A 93 1.20 5.33 -0.62
CA THR A 93 0.94 3.89 -0.67
C THR A 93 0.85 3.35 -2.10
N SER A 94 0.22 4.08 -3.02
CA SER A 94 0.09 3.64 -4.41
C SER A 94 1.44 3.54 -5.12
N ARG A 95 2.38 4.46 -4.86
CA ARG A 95 3.75 4.39 -5.40
C ARG A 95 4.53 3.20 -4.82
N ARG A 96 4.35 2.92 -3.53
CA ARG A 96 4.98 1.75 -2.89
C ARG A 96 4.45 0.44 -3.48
N LEU A 97 3.14 0.34 -3.69
CA LEU A 97 2.52 -0.81 -4.36
C LEU A 97 2.98 -0.93 -5.81
N LYS A 98 3.11 0.20 -6.54
CA LYS A 98 3.67 0.17 -7.89
C LYS A 98 5.09 -0.39 -7.93
N ALA A 99 5.95 -0.01 -6.99
CA ALA A 99 7.30 -0.58 -6.90
C ALA A 99 7.29 -2.10 -6.67
N LEU A 100 6.31 -2.62 -5.93
CA LEU A 100 6.11 -4.06 -5.74
C LEU A 100 5.57 -4.75 -7.01
N VAL A 101 4.70 -4.08 -7.78
CA VAL A 101 4.25 -4.57 -9.10
C VAL A 101 5.44 -4.64 -10.06
N ASP A 102 6.22 -3.57 -10.17
CA ASP A 102 7.39 -3.48 -11.05
C ASP A 102 8.46 -4.56 -10.70
N SER A 103 8.49 -5.00 -9.45
CA SER A 103 9.36 -6.08 -8.97
C SER A 103 8.73 -7.48 -9.07
N GLY A 104 7.52 -7.61 -9.60
CA GLY A 104 6.82 -8.89 -9.76
C GLY A 104 6.34 -9.54 -8.44
N ILE A 105 6.33 -8.78 -7.33
CA ILE A 105 5.93 -9.29 -6.01
C ILE A 105 4.41 -9.37 -5.89
N VAL A 106 3.71 -8.36 -6.39
CA VAL A 106 2.24 -8.28 -6.38
C VAL A 106 1.69 -8.09 -7.80
N ASP A 107 0.44 -8.45 -7.99
CA ASP A 107 -0.25 -8.34 -9.28
C ASP A 107 -0.93 -6.97 -9.41
N GLU A 108 -0.81 -6.34 -10.58
CA GLU A 108 -1.40 -5.02 -10.85
C GLU A 108 -2.93 -5.04 -10.72
N GLY A 109 -3.58 -6.13 -11.14
CA GLY A 109 -5.04 -6.28 -11.02
C GLY A 109 -5.51 -6.26 -9.57
N GLU A 110 -4.77 -6.87 -8.65
CA GLU A 110 -5.08 -6.85 -7.22
C GLU A 110 -4.87 -5.47 -6.62
N VAL A 111 -3.80 -4.78 -7.01
CA VAL A 111 -3.54 -3.39 -6.61
C VAL A 111 -4.65 -2.47 -7.10
N LYS A 112 -5.14 -2.66 -8.33
CA LYS A 112 -6.27 -1.89 -8.87
C LYS A 112 -7.55 -2.10 -8.06
N ILE A 113 -7.94 -3.36 -7.79
CA ILE A 113 -9.12 -3.70 -6.99
C ILE A 113 -9.02 -3.09 -5.59
N TRP A 114 -7.84 -3.19 -4.95
CA TRP A 114 -7.57 -2.62 -3.64
C TRP A 114 -7.73 -1.09 -3.65
N ASN A 115 -7.14 -0.41 -4.63
CA ASN A 115 -7.12 1.05 -4.73
C ASN A 115 -8.53 1.62 -4.95
N GLU A 116 -9.31 1.04 -5.86
CA GLU A 116 -10.71 1.40 -6.11
C GLU A 116 -11.59 1.15 -4.88
N GLY A 117 -11.36 0.00 -4.20
CA GLY A 117 -12.10 -0.40 -3.02
C GLY A 117 -11.85 0.50 -1.82
N ARG A 118 -10.59 0.83 -1.55
CA ARG A 118 -10.20 1.70 -0.43
C ARG A 118 -10.93 3.04 -0.44
N HIS A 119 -10.99 3.70 -1.59
CA HIS A 119 -11.70 4.97 -1.73
C HIS A 119 -13.20 4.85 -1.47
N LYS A 120 -13.85 3.82 -2.02
CA LYS A 120 -15.29 3.61 -1.83
C LYS A 120 -15.62 3.31 -0.36
N LEU A 121 -14.84 2.44 0.28
CA LEU A 121 -15.04 2.06 1.69
C LEU A 121 -14.79 3.22 2.65
N ALA A 122 -13.73 3.99 2.44
CA ALA A 122 -13.39 5.15 3.28
C ALA A 122 -14.46 6.26 3.23
N HIS A 123 -15.19 6.38 2.12
CA HIS A 123 -16.27 7.35 1.96
C HIS A 123 -17.67 6.79 2.25
N GLY A 124 -17.77 5.59 2.83
CA GLY A 124 -19.03 4.97 3.21
C GLY A 124 -20.00 4.73 2.04
N LYS A 125 -19.47 4.68 0.79
CA LYS A 125 -20.31 4.40 -0.38
C LYS A 125 -20.79 2.96 -0.32
N LYS A 126 -22.11 2.78 -0.46
CA LYS A 126 -22.69 1.44 -0.57
C LYS A 126 -22.09 0.73 -1.78
N SER A 127 -21.66 -0.50 -1.57
CA SER A 127 -21.20 -1.43 -2.61
C SER A 127 -22.08 -2.66 -2.64
N ALA A 128 -22.13 -3.35 -3.77
CA ALA A 128 -22.73 -4.68 -3.80
C ALA A 128 -21.85 -5.61 -2.95
N GLY A 129 -22.46 -6.46 -2.12
CA GLY A 129 -21.74 -7.33 -1.17
C GLY A 129 -20.67 -8.20 -1.83
N HIS A 130 -20.85 -8.57 -3.10
CA HIS A 130 -19.85 -9.31 -3.86
C HIS A 130 -18.58 -8.49 -4.17
N GLU A 131 -18.71 -7.17 -4.38
CA GLU A 131 -17.52 -6.30 -4.59
C GLU A 131 -16.66 -6.21 -3.33
N ASP A 132 -17.29 -6.21 -2.15
CA ASP A 132 -16.56 -6.17 -0.89
C ASP A 132 -15.81 -7.48 -0.62
N VAL A 133 -16.36 -8.61 -1.07
CA VAL A 133 -15.64 -9.89 -1.04
C VAL A 133 -14.41 -9.84 -1.97
N ASP A 134 -14.54 -9.31 -3.19
CA ASP A 134 -13.42 -9.19 -4.12
C ASP A 134 -12.32 -8.28 -3.55
N ARG A 135 -12.69 -7.15 -2.94
CA ARG A 135 -11.77 -6.22 -2.28
C ARG A 135 -11.03 -6.87 -1.11
N TYR A 136 -11.78 -7.62 -0.29
CA TYR A 136 -11.19 -8.38 0.81
C TYR A 136 -10.18 -9.41 0.31
N LEU A 137 -10.54 -10.21 -0.68
CA LEU A 137 -9.67 -11.25 -1.22
C LEU A 137 -8.41 -10.64 -1.87
N ALA A 138 -8.56 -9.54 -2.62
CA ALA A 138 -7.42 -8.82 -3.20
C ALA A 138 -6.49 -8.28 -2.10
N ALA A 139 -7.03 -7.64 -1.06
CA ALA A 139 -6.23 -7.13 0.05
C ALA A 139 -5.51 -8.25 0.81
N VAL A 140 -6.16 -9.37 1.10
CA VAL A 140 -5.54 -10.54 1.74
C VAL A 140 -4.42 -11.11 0.87
N THR A 141 -4.62 -11.19 -0.44
CA THR A 141 -3.59 -11.69 -1.36
C THR A 141 -2.37 -10.75 -1.39
N LEU A 142 -2.60 -9.43 -1.40
CA LEU A 142 -1.52 -8.44 -1.29
C LEU A 142 -0.75 -8.60 0.02
N VAL A 143 -1.45 -8.73 1.16
CA VAL A 143 -0.81 -8.97 2.46
C VAL A 143 0.06 -10.23 2.43
N HIS A 144 -0.47 -11.35 1.92
CA HIS A 144 0.29 -12.59 1.83
C HIS A 144 1.54 -12.45 0.96
N ALA A 145 1.42 -11.85 -0.24
CA ALA A 145 2.54 -11.64 -1.14
C ALA A 145 3.64 -10.78 -0.49
N ILE A 146 3.26 -9.67 0.15
CA ILE A 146 4.19 -8.76 0.83
C ILE A 146 4.87 -9.45 2.01
N VAL A 147 4.11 -10.14 2.87
CA VAL A 147 4.66 -10.83 4.04
C VAL A 147 5.62 -11.94 3.63
N LEU A 148 5.26 -12.77 2.65
CA LEU A 148 6.14 -13.84 2.15
C LEU A 148 7.43 -13.27 1.56
N SER A 149 7.34 -12.15 0.82
CA SER A 149 8.50 -11.46 0.28
C SER A 149 9.40 -10.87 1.38
N LEU A 150 8.81 -10.27 2.43
CA LEU A 150 9.55 -9.77 3.60
C LEU A 150 10.27 -10.88 4.37
N LEU A 151 9.69 -12.08 4.40
CA LEU A 151 10.30 -13.27 5.01
C LEU A 151 11.32 -13.96 4.10
N ALA A 152 11.60 -13.39 2.93
CA ALA A 152 12.46 -13.97 1.90
C ALA A 152 12.04 -15.40 1.50
N TYR A 153 10.75 -15.70 1.56
CA TYR A 153 10.21 -16.96 1.11
C TYR A 153 10.24 -17.03 -0.41
N ASP A 154 10.91 -18.03 -0.97
CA ASP A 154 10.95 -18.32 -2.40
C ASP A 154 10.28 -19.68 -2.66
N GLY A 155 8.97 -19.66 -2.72
CA GLY A 155 8.20 -20.89 -2.90
C GLY A 155 6.77 -20.62 -3.38
N PRO A 156 6.02 -21.69 -3.66
CA PRO A 156 4.64 -21.58 -4.09
C PRO A 156 3.73 -21.12 -2.93
N TYR A 157 2.75 -20.29 -3.25
CA TYR A 157 1.65 -19.95 -2.37
C TYR A 157 0.33 -19.87 -3.13
N GLN A 158 -0.77 -19.91 -2.42
CA GLN A 158 -2.11 -19.81 -3.00
C GLN A 158 -2.63 -18.38 -2.87
N SER A 159 -3.00 -17.78 -3.99
CA SER A 159 -3.83 -16.58 -4.01
C SER A 159 -5.30 -16.96 -4.23
N ARG A 160 -6.21 -16.22 -3.61
CA ARG A 160 -7.66 -16.48 -3.70
C ARG A 160 -8.35 -15.31 -4.39
N SER A 161 -9.24 -15.65 -5.32
CA SER A 161 -10.18 -14.72 -5.93
C SER A 161 -11.55 -15.38 -6.00
N ARG A 162 -12.59 -14.64 -6.35
CA ARG A 162 -13.91 -15.24 -6.63
C ARG A 162 -13.89 -16.24 -7.78
N GLN A 163 -12.94 -16.11 -8.69
CA GLN A 163 -12.75 -17.03 -9.82
C GLN A 163 -12.04 -18.34 -9.41
N GLY A 164 -11.63 -18.45 -8.14
CA GLY A 164 -10.99 -19.65 -7.61
C GLY A 164 -9.62 -19.38 -6.96
N ILE A 165 -8.88 -20.46 -6.80
CA ILE A 165 -7.55 -20.48 -6.21
C ILE A 165 -6.53 -20.53 -7.35
N ARG A 166 -5.54 -19.62 -7.32
CA ARG A 166 -4.40 -19.64 -8.25
C ARG A 166 -3.14 -19.94 -7.47
N GLN A 167 -2.31 -20.81 -8.03
CA GLN A 167 -0.97 -21.04 -7.51
C GLN A 167 -0.04 -19.93 -8.03
N ARG A 168 0.70 -19.33 -7.13
CA ARG A 168 1.70 -18.29 -7.42
C ARG A 168 3.02 -18.67 -6.79
N ARG A 169 4.09 -18.01 -7.20
CA ARG A 169 5.39 -18.10 -6.56
C ARG A 169 5.70 -16.77 -5.88
N SER A 170 6.15 -16.84 -4.63
CA SER A 170 6.65 -15.67 -3.94
C SER A 170 8.01 -15.24 -4.51
N VAL A 171 8.23 -13.94 -4.59
CA VAL A 171 9.49 -13.33 -4.99
C VAL A 171 10.06 -12.62 -3.76
N PRO A 172 11.29 -12.93 -3.34
CA PRO A 172 11.95 -12.24 -2.24
C PRO A 172 12.02 -10.73 -2.49
N LEU A 173 11.79 -9.93 -1.46
CA LEU A 173 11.82 -8.47 -1.57
C LEU A 173 13.25 -8.00 -1.83
N PRO A 174 13.47 -7.22 -2.92
CA PRO A 174 14.76 -6.58 -3.18
C PRO A 174 15.18 -5.67 -2.02
N LYS A 175 16.47 -5.74 -1.64
CA LYS A 175 16.98 -4.98 -0.47
C LYS A 175 16.79 -3.46 -0.60
N GLU A 176 16.84 -2.94 -1.81
CA GLU A 176 16.60 -1.53 -2.13
C GLU A 176 15.18 -1.06 -1.83
N LEU A 177 14.22 -1.98 -1.81
CA LEU A 177 12.82 -1.69 -1.46
C LEU A 177 12.52 -1.84 0.04
N LEU A 178 13.46 -2.31 0.85
CA LEU A 178 13.29 -2.36 2.30
C LEU A 178 13.50 -1.00 2.96
N VAL A 179 12.63 -0.65 3.88
CA VAL A 179 12.85 0.48 4.80
C VAL A 179 13.88 0.05 5.84
N ASN A 180 15.02 0.76 5.92
CA ASN A 180 16.07 0.52 6.92
C ASN A 180 15.61 0.97 8.30
#